data_c3ab10a563b693639f1c2400dea71ac8
#
_entry.id   c3ab10a563b693639f1c2400dea71ac8
#
_cell.length_a   1.000
_cell.length_b   1.000
_cell.length_c   1.000
_cell.angle_alpha   90.00
_cell.angle_beta   90.00
_cell.angle_gamma   90.00
#
_symmetry.space_group_name_H-M   'P 1'
#
loop_
_entity.id
_entity.type
_entity.pdbx_description
1 polymer ?
#
loop_
_entity_poly.entity_id
_entity_poly.type
_entity_poly.pdbx_seq_one_letter_code
_entity_poly.pdbx_strand_id
1 'polypeptide(L)'
;MDEAVEMIITNTKLQNIQTMLSFFISGTNNFFFYIIPFLFKAPSILNENITKNFCEENNNNNNTDINDYINKNISIKNYAIIYQLFCDENKYKIQLLIFLYFLIKGISSMFFGYLIDKIGRKIILFYLSIISIFSFFFLFLSLFSYYFLVISFILLGLCSFFYIFSAIITCEFFDRNKGATISSLNICSGPFFGLLFVLLLKMFNNLNLLYILFIIFSLILFFYINKYFNESLYYLISKNEINECFNLLEKISELNDRKNLYDKIEKERYINDKIKSFKLNINIIDIFNYNSQKHRLINHILLWIFSSFSFYGIFNILLYYSPLDNFFLKYIIFYTLCILSQFISGIISDIYGRRSPLTYLFYISAISFLIFILTEEKIMIKNIFFFICIISSSSIYSLLFIFSSEDFPTCIRGNVLGFLFCVSQIIALIIYFIDNFLILGLIISLSNCIGGRIVESMEDTFELLLDDTFPEMYKNDNF
;
A
#
# COMPACT_ATOMS: atom_id res chain seq x y z
N MET A 1 24.00 -18.70 -8.49
CA MET A 1 23.92 -17.23 -8.62
C MET A 1 23.59 -16.64 -7.29
N ASP A 2 22.71 -17.30 -6.66
CA ASP A 2 22.09 -16.75 -5.51
C ASP A 2 23.10 -16.50 -4.39
N GLU A 3 23.98 -17.45 -4.07
CA GLU A 3 25.01 -17.25 -3.04
C GLU A 3 26.02 -16.14 -3.37
N ALA A 4 26.47 -16.05 -4.60
CA ALA A 4 27.51 -15.08 -4.97
C ALA A 4 26.94 -13.67 -5.16
N VAL A 5 25.73 -13.55 -5.71
CA VAL A 5 24.99 -12.27 -5.80
C VAL A 5 24.53 -11.85 -4.42
N GLU A 6 24.04 -12.78 -3.61
CA GLU A 6 23.72 -12.54 -2.20
C GLU A 6 24.93 -12.05 -1.42
N MET A 7 26.10 -12.69 -1.56
CA MET A 7 27.34 -12.23 -0.89
C MET A 7 27.77 -10.82 -1.31
N ILE A 8 27.49 -10.37 -2.53
CA ILE A 8 27.80 -9.02 -2.97
C ILE A 8 26.76 -8.02 -2.49
N ILE A 9 25.48 -8.43 -2.41
CA ILE A 9 24.36 -7.55 -2.11
C ILE A 9 24.08 -7.47 -0.61
N THR A 10 24.33 -8.54 0.18
CA THR A 10 23.95 -8.61 1.60
C THR A 10 24.64 -7.59 2.51
N ASN A 11 23.87 -6.98 3.40
CA ASN A 11 24.31 -6.04 4.46
C ASN A 11 25.13 -4.84 3.94
N THR A 12 24.64 -4.14 2.93
CA THR A 12 25.41 -3.17 2.19
C THR A 12 24.86 -1.74 2.27
N LYS A 13 25.71 -0.76 1.98
CA LYS A 13 25.33 0.66 1.88
C LYS A 13 24.24 0.87 0.82
N LEU A 14 24.29 0.11 -0.28
CA LEU A 14 23.27 0.17 -1.33
C LEU A 14 21.90 -0.25 -0.81
N GLN A 15 21.80 -1.35 -0.07
CA GLN A 15 20.52 -1.82 0.48
C GLN A 15 19.89 -0.78 1.39
N ASN A 16 20.69 -0.15 2.27
CA ASN A 16 20.18 0.92 3.14
C ASN A 16 19.64 2.13 2.35
N ILE A 17 20.29 2.49 1.24
CA ILE A 17 19.81 3.56 0.36
C ILE A 17 18.51 3.15 -0.32
N GLN A 18 18.43 1.91 -0.83
CA GLN A 18 17.23 1.42 -1.51
C GLN A 18 16.03 1.28 -0.55
N THR A 19 16.27 0.81 0.71
CA THR A 19 15.20 0.77 1.73
C THR A 19 14.70 2.15 2.08
N MET A 20 15.59 3.10 2.32
CA MET A 20 15.17 4.49 2.59
C MET A 20 14.37 5.06 1.43
N LEU A 21 14.85 4.89 0.19
CA LEU A 21 14.12 5.37 -0.99
C LEU A 21 12.75 4.71 -1.12
N SER A 22 12.67 3.40 -0.98
CA SER A 22 11.39 2.67 -1.08
C SER A 22 10.41 3.08 0.03
N PHE A 23 10.88 3.29 1.25
CA PHE A 23 10.07 3.81 2.36
C PHE A 23 9.48 5.19 2.05
N PHE A 24 10.31 6.13 1.61
CA PHE A 24 9.84 7.47 1.31
C PHE A 24 8.94 7.52 0.08
N ILE A 25 9.25 6.76 -0.96
CA ILE A 25 8.44 6.67 -2.18
C ILE A 25 7.06 6.07 -1.88
N SER A 26 7.02 4.96 -1.16
CA SER A 26 5.78 4.31 -0.75
C SER A 26 4.95 5.24 0.13
N GLY A 27 5.58 5.85 1.13
CA GLY A 27 4.91 6.69 2.11
C GLY A 27 4.28 7.94 1.51
N THR A 28 5.00 8.67 0.66
CA THR A 28 4.53 9.95 0.09
C THR A 28 3.30 9.85 -0.79
N ASN A 29 3.05 8.70 -1.39
CA ASN A 29 1.90 8.53 -2.27
C ASN A 29 0.78 7.73 -1.62
N ASN A 30 1.11 6.88 -0.65
CA ASN A 30 0.11 6.03 -0.01
C ASN A 30 -0.56 6.71 1.20
N PHE A 31 0.10 7.72 1.81
CA PHE A 31 -0.49 8.45 2.94
C PHE A 31 -1.81 9.13 2.57
N PHE A 32 -2.06 9.40 1.28
CA PHE A 32 -3.26 10.09 0.83
C PHE A 32 -4.53 9.37 1.27
N PHE A 33 -4.55 8.04 1.24
CA PHE A 33 -5.65 7.24 1.78
C PHE A 33 -5.95 7.58 3.26
N TYR A 34 -4.90 7.74 4.05
CA TYR A 34 -5.01 8.02 5.48
C TYR A 34 -5.49 9.44 5.80
N ILE A 35 -5.30 10.40 4.91
CA ILE A 35 -5.71 11.79 5.14
C ILE A 35 -7.13 12.12 4.65
N ILE A 36 -7.75 11.26 3.85
CA ILE A 36 -9.12 11.46 3.33
C ILE A 36 -10.11 11.89 4.43
N PRO A 37 -10.15 11.28 5.63
CA PRO A 37 -11.06 11.71 6.69
C PRO A 37 -10.88 13.16 7.13
N PHE A 38 -9.65 13.70 7.05
CA PHE A 38 -9.35 15.09 7.42
C PHE A 38 -9.73 16.08 6.32
N LEU A 39 -9.64 15.66 5.06
CA LEU A 39 -10.01 16.48 3.91
C LEU A 39 -11.52 16.75 3.83
N PHE A 40 -12.31 15.80 4.31
CA PHE A 40 -13.78 15.85 4.22
C PHE A 40 -14.50 15.87 5.57
N LYS A 41 -13.77 16.10 6.67
CA LYS A 41 -14.42 16.26 7.98
C LYS A 41 -15.41 17.41 7.95
N ALA A 42 -16.66 17.13 8.28
CA ALA A 42 -17.68 18.17 8.46
C ALA A 42 -17.24 19.17 9.55
N PRO A 43 -17.55 20.46 9.40
CA PRO A 43 -17.25 21.47 10.41
C PRO A 43 -18.02 21.18 11.71
N SER A 44 -17.43 21.55 12.86
CA SER A 44 -18.16 21.61 14.11
C SER A 44 -19.04 22.87 14.13
N ILE A 45 -20.32 22.67 14.06
CA ILE A 45 -21.30 23.74 13.97
C ILE A 45 -21.89 24.01 15.35
N LEU A 46 -22.21 25.27 15.61
CA LEU A 46 -22.71 25.71 16.91
C LEU A 46 -24.14 25.18 17.20
N ASN A 47 -24.96 24.87 16.16
CA ASN A 47 -26.31 24.28 16.29
C ASN A 47 -26.73 23.54 15.02
N GLU A 48 -27.31 22.33 15.14
CA GLU A 48 -27.77 21.52 14.00
C GLU A 48 -28.85 22.19 13.13
N ASN A 49 -29.70 23.02 13.71
CA ASN A 49 -30.72 23.79 12.97
C ASN A 49 -30.12 24.85 12.05
N ILE A 50 -28.92 25.32 12.36
CA ILE A 50 -28.19 26.34 11.59
C ILE A 50 -27.63 25.74 10.29
N THR A 51 -27.28 24.43 10.26
CA THR A 51 -26.81 23.78 9.03
C THR A 51 -27.90 23.70 7.96
N LYS A 52 -29.12 23.34 8.34
CA LYS A 52 -30.23 23.26 7.40
C LYS A 52 -30.56 24.65 6.83
N ASN A 53 -30.66 25.64 7.70
CA ASN A 53 -30.92 27.02 7.26
C ASN A 53 -29.79 27.54 6.35
N PHE A 54 -28.54 27.29 6.65
CA PHE A 54 -27.37 27.68 5.84
C PHE A 54 -27.39 27.04 4.44
N CYS A 55 -27.64 25.71 4.37
CA CYS A 55 -27.71 25.03 3.07
C CYS A 55 -28.95 25.46 2.25
N GLU A 56 -30.06 25.80 2.88
CA GLU A 56 -31.27 26.31 2.22
C GLU A 56 -31.15 27.79 1.81
N GLU A 57 -30.52 28.66 2.63
CA GLU A 57 -30.29 30.07 2.35
C GLU A 57 -29.29 30.31 1.22
N ASN A 58 -28.26 29.48 1.11
CA ASN A 58 -27.29 29.57 0.02
C ASN A 58 -27.90 29.24 -1.35
N ASN A 59 -28.96 28.41 -1.40
CA ASN A 59 -29.73 28.16 -2.62
C ASN A 59 -30.52 29.40 -3.07
N ASN A 60 -30.79 30.33 -2.17
CA ASN A 60 -31.53 31.55 -2.45
C ASN A 60 -30.65 32.78 -2.76
N ASN A 61 -29.40 32.59 -3.16
CA ASN A 61 -28.42 33.65 -3.52
C ASN A 61 -28.10 34.70 -2.42
N ASN A 62 -28.37 34.42 -1.17
CA ASN A 62 -27.91 35.26 -0.07
C ASN A 62 -26.48 34.85 0.30
N ASN A 63 -25.51 35.70 0.00
CA ASN A 63 -24.08 35.54 0.38
C ASN A 63 -23.89 35.62 1.91
N THR A 64 -24.38 34.63 2.64
CA THR A 64 -24.10 34.53 4.07
C THR A 64 -22.70 33.87 4.25
N ASP A 65 -21.82 34.58 4.91
CA ASP A 65 -20.45 34.09 5.16
C ASP A 65 -20.47 32.87 6.09
N ILE A 66 -20.09 31.70 5.58
CA ILE A 66 -19.93 30.45 6.37
C ILE A 66 -19.14 30.70 7.66
N ASN A 67 -18.20 31.64 7.62
CA ASN A 67 -17.30 31.95 8.72
C ASN A 67 -18.01 32.41 10.01
N ASP A 68 -19.25 32.85 9.95
CA ASP A 68 -20.03 33.34 11.09
C ASP A 68 -20.69 32.18 11.86
N TYR A 69 -20.90 31.04 11.22
CA TYR A 69 -21.60 29.88 11.76
C TYR A 69 -20.66 28.75 12.22
N ILE A 70 -19.37 28.80 11.83
CA ILE A 70 -18.39 27.79 12.12
C ILE A 70 -17.55 28.17 13.33
N ASN A 71 -17.42 27.24 14.27
CA ASN A 71 -16.50 27.43 15.39
C ASN A 71 -15.05 27.36 14.87
N LYS A 72 -14.45 28.52 14.58
CA LYS A 72 -13.08 28.66 14.01
C LYS A 72 -11.98 28.03 14.86
N ASN A 73 -12.21 27.86 16.16
CA ASN A 73 -11.21 27.29 17.07
C ASN A 73 -11.14 25.77 17.02
N ILE A 74 -12.20 25.12 16.54
CA ILE A 74 -12.31 23.65 16.52
C ILE A 74 -12.36 23.09 15.09
N SER A 75 -12.81 23.90 14.13
CA SER A 75 -13.01 23.46 12.76
C SER A 75 -11.72 23.53 11.94
N ILE A 76 -11.43 22.45 11.20
CA ILE A 76 -10.34 22.41 10.21
C ILE A 76 -10.82 23.08 8.94
N LYS A 77 -10.10 24.06 8.41
CA LYS A 77 -10.37 24.64 7.10
C LYS A 77 -10.00 23.62 6.01
N ASN A 78 -10.98 22.84 5.57
CA ASN A 78 -10.81 21.75 4.61
C ASN A 78 -11.78 21.87 3.42
N TYR A 79 -11.75 20.87 2.51
CA TYR A 79 -12.60 20.88 1.31
C TYR A 79 -14.11 20.77 1.62
N ALA A 80 -14.49 20.14 2.74
CA ALA A 80 -15.87 20.10 3.17
C ALA A 80 -16.41 21.52 3.38
N ILE A 81 -15.60 22.43 3.91
CA ILE A 81 -15.95 23.83 4.13
C ILE A 81 -15.82 24.63 2.83
N ILE A 82 -14.67 24.50 2.12
CA ILE A 82 -14.37 25.29 0.93
C ILE A 82 -15.43 25.10 -0.16
N TYR A 83 -15.90 23.87 -0.35
CA TYR A 83 -16.87 23.49 -1.39
C TYR A 83 -18.25 23.15 -0.86
N GLN A 84 -18.52 23.41 0.42
CA GLN A 84 -19.81 23.14 1.07
C GLN A 84 -20.30 21.69 0.88
N LEU A 85 -19.35 20.73 0.95
CA LEU A 85 -19.63 19.33 0.66
C LEU A 85 -20.40 18.62 1.79
N PHE A 86 -20.64 19.29 2.90
CA PHE A 86 -21.47 18.79 4.00
C PHE A 86 -22.96 18.97 3.77
N CYS A 87 -23.36 19.82 2.81
CA CYS A 87 -24.77 19.96 2.39
C CYS A 87 -25.21 18.73 1.59
N ASP A 88 -26.44 18.26 1.81
CA ASP A 88 -26.95 17.01 1.19
C ASP A 88 -26.88 17.03 -0.33
N GLU A 89 -27.12 18.17 -0.96
CA GLU A 89 -27.01 18.36 -2.41
C GLU A 89 -25.58 18.12 -2.96
N ASN A 90 -24.56 18.37 -2.18
CA ASN A 90 -23.16 18.25 -2.59
C ASN A 90 -22.49 16.97 -2.10
N LYS A 91 -23.15 16.20 -1.23
CA LYS A 91 -22.60 15.00 -0.60
C LYS A 91 -22.17 13.93 -1.61
N TYR A 92 -22.88 13.79 -2.73
CA TYR A 92 -22.52 12.90 -3.82
C TYR A 92 -21.13 13.21 -4.42
N LYS A 93 -20.66 14.46 -4.32
CA LYS A 93 -19.32 14.85 -4.82
C LYS A 93 -18.20 14.19 -4.04
N ILE A 94 -18.36 14.00 -2.73
CA ILE A 94 -17.40 13.26 -1.90
C ILE A 94 -17.38 11.79 -2.32
N GLN A 95 -18.56 11.20 -2.48
CA GLN A 95 -18.69 9.81 -2.91
C GLN A 95 -18.06 9.59 -4.28
N LEU A 96 -18.26 10.51 -5.22
CA LEU A 96 -17.64 10.47 -6.55
C LEU A 96 -16.11 10.55 -6.47
N LEU A 97 -15.54 11.43 -5.66
CA LEU A 97 -14.09 11.56 -5.49
C LEU A 97 -13.46 10.28 -4.94
N ILE A 98 -14.06 9.73 -3.88
CA ILE A 98 -13.59 8.49 -3.26
C ILE A 98 -13.72 7.31 -4.24
N PHE A 99 -14.85 7.21 -4.95
CA PHE A 99 -15.06 6.21 -5.99
C PHE A 99 -14.00 6.30 -7.09
N LEU A 100 -13.74 7.49 -7.64
CA LEU A 100 -12.72 7.71 -8.66
C LEU A 100 -11.32 7.33 -8.16
N TYR A 101 -10.99 7.70 -6.93
CA TYR A 101 -9.69 7.37 -6.34
C TYR A 101 -9.44 5.86 -6.28
N PHE A 102 -10.37 5.08 -5.71
CA PHE A 102 -10.21 3.64 -5.59
C PHE A 102 -10.29 2.93 -6.95
N LEU A 103 -11.17 3.37 -7.84
CA LEU A 103 -11.28 2.82 -9.20
C LEU A 103 -9.96 2.98 -9.96
N ILE A 104 -9.41 4.20 -9.98
CA ILE A 104 -8.16 4.47 -10.70
C ILE A 104 -6.99 3.78 -10.01
N LYS A 105 -6.98 3.72 -8.69
CA LYS A 105 -6.00 2.97 -7.92
C LYS A 105 -5.97 1.48 -8.29
N GLY A 106 -7.11 0.86 -8.51
CA GLY A 106 -7.22 -0.51 -8.99
C GLY A 106 -6.71 -0.68 -10.42
N ILE A 107 -7.21 0.13 -11.35
CA ILE A 107 -6.81 0.08 -12.76
C ILE A 107 -5.30 0.34 -12.93
N SER A 108 -4.78 1.36 -12.25
CA SER A 108 -3.37 1.73 -12.30
C SER A 108 -2.46 0.63 -11.80
N SER A 109 -2.86 -0.08 -10.74
CA SER A 109 -2.07 -1.17 -10.18
C SER A 109 -1.89 -2.32 -11.19
N MET A 110 -2.93 -2.68 -11.90
CA MET A 110 -2.88 -3.71 -12.94
C MET A 110 -2.04 -3.25 -14.14
N PHE A 111 -2.22 -2.00 -14.58
CA PHE A 111 -1.50 -1.45 -15.72
C PHE A 111 0.00 -1.29 -15.45
N PHE A 112 0.37 -0.66 -14.33
CA PHE A 112 1.78 -0.49 -13.98
C PHE A 112 2.44 -1.79 -13.53
N GLY A 113 1.68 -2.72 -12.94
CA GLY A 113 2.15 -4.06 -12.64
C GLY A 113 2.61 -4.82 -13.88
N TYR A 114 1.87 -4.72 -14.98
CA TYR A 114 2.27 -5.27 -16.27
C TYR A 114 3.49 -4.52 -16.86
N LEU A 115 3.48 -3.19 -16.81
CA LEU A 115 4.57 -2.39 -17.39
C LEU A 115 5.90 -2.57 -16.66
N ILE A 116 5.89 -2.75 -15.33
CA ILE A 116 7.12 -2.90 -14.55
C ILE A 116 7.88 -4.18 -14.92
N ASP A 117 7.16 -5.25 -15.25
CA ASP A 117 7.76 -6.51 -15.71
C ASP A 117 8.21 -6.45 -17.18
N LYS A 118 7.66 -5.53 -17.97
CA LYS A 118 7.99 -5.38 -19.40
C LYS A 118 9.11 -4.36 -19.66
N ILE A 119 9.05 -3.19 -19.04
CA ILE A 119 9.90 -2.02 -19.35
C ILE A 119 11.04 -1.86 -18.33
N GLY A 120 10.83 -2.31 -17.09
CA GLY A 120 11.81 -2.19 -16.00
C GLY A 120 11.32 -1.37 -14.82
N ARG A 121 11.97 -1.59 -13.69
CA ARG A 121 11.57 -0.99 -12.41
C ARG A 121 11.93 0.50 -12.36
N LYS A 122 13.13 0.86 -12.79
CA LYS A 122 13.65 2.23 -12.74
C LYS A 122 12.86 3.19 -13.63
N ILE A 123 12.53 2.77 -14.85
CA ILE A 123 11.82 3.61 -15.83
C ILE A 123 10.41 3.93 -15.33
N ILE A 124 9.68 2.94 -14.85
CA ILE A 124 8.33 3.15 -14.31
C ILE A 124 8.36 4.04 -13.08
N LEU A 125 9.33 3.84 -12.18
CA LEU A 125 9.52 4.69 -11.01
C LEU A 125 9.75 6.15 -11.39
N PHE A 126 10.56 6.40 -12.42
CA PHE A 126 10.81 7.74 -12.95
C PHE A 126 9.51 8.43 -13.40
N TYR A 127 8.71 7.77 -14.24
CA TYR A 127 7.45 8.35 -14.72
C TYR A 127 6.44 8.58 -13.58
N LEU A 128 6.31 7.62 -12.68
CA LEU A 128 5.41 7.75 -11.52
C LEU A 128 5.83 8.90 -10.60
N SER A 129 7.14 9.15 -10.43
CA SER A 129 7.62 10.25 -9.61
C SER A 129 7.28 11.62 -10.21
N ILE A 130 7.28 11.75 -11.55
CA ILE A 130 6.78 12.94 -12.23
C ILE A 130 5.28 13.13 -12.00
N ILE A 131 4.48 12.06 -12.16
CA ILE A 131 3.04 12.11 -11.91
C ILE A 131 2.75 12.51 -10.45
N SER A 132 3.56 12.04 -9.51
CA SER A 132 3.45 12.40 -8.08
C SER A 132 3.63 13.90 -7.84
N ILE A 133 4.62 14.53 -8.47
CA ILE A 133 4.82 16.00 -8.37
C ILE A 133 3.58 16.73 -8.88
N PHE A 134 3.08 16.36 -10.06
CA PHE A 134 1.87 16.97 -10.62
C PHE A 134 0.63 16.72 -9.74
N SER A 135 0.52 15.55 -9.12
CA SER A 135 -0.62 15.24 -8.24
C SER A 135 -0.70 16.20 -7.04
N PHE A 136 0.43 16.47 -6.37
CA PHE A 136 0.47 17.44 -5.27
C PHE A 136 0.32 18.88 -5.74
N PHE A 137 0.83 19.21 -6.91
CA PHE A 137 0.61 20.53 -7.51
C PHE A 137 -0.88 20.79 -7.80
N PHE A 138 -1.60 19.82 -8.40
CA PHE A 138 -3.04 19.95 -8.60
C PHE A 138 -3.81 19.91 -7.27
N LEU A 139 -3.32 19.20 -6.26
CA LEU A 139 -3.90 19.23 -4.92
C LEU A 139 -3.76 20.62 -4.28
N PHE A 140 -2.67 21.35 -4.53
CA PHE A 140 -2.52 22.73 -4.12
C PHE A 140 -3.49 23.66 -4.91
N LEU A 141 -3.59 23.51 -6.23
CA LEU A 141 -4.53 24.26 -7.05
C LEU A 141 -6.00 23.96 -6.74
N SER A 142 -6.28 22.81 -6.14
CA SER A 142 -7.63 22.41 -5.75
C SER A 142 -8.27 23.32 -4.69
N LEU A 143 -7.50 24.19 -4.06
CA LEU A 143 -8.03 25.24 -3.18
C LEU A 143 -8.77 26.35 -3.93
N PHE A 144 -8.56 26.47 -5.23
CA PHE A 144 -9.20 27.47 -6.09
C PHE A 144 -10.37 26.93 -6.90
N SER A 145 -10.36 25.62 -7.26
CA SER A 145 -11.41 25.02 -8.06
C SER A 145 -11.58 23.52 -7.78
N TYR A 146 -12.83 23.08 -7.68
CA TYR A 146 -13.21 21.69 -7.50
C TYR A 146 -12.69 20.76 -8.62
N TYR A 147 -12.58 21.25 -9.86
CA TYR A 147 -12.05 20.46 -10.97
C TYR A 147 -10.60 20.02 -10.74
N PHE A 148 -9.77 20.89 -10.15
CA PHE A 148 -8.39 20.53 -9.79
C PHE A 148 -8.37 19.47 -8.68
N LEU A 149 -9.36 19.46 -7.78
CA LEU A 149 -9.51 18.40 -6.78
C LEU A 149 -9.78 17.05 -7.46
N VAL A 150 -10.68 17.00 -8.43
CA VAL A 150 -10.95 15.77 -9.20
C VAL A 150 -9.69 15.27 -9.90
N ILE A 151 -8.97 16.15 -10.60
CA ILE A 151 -7.72 15.81 -11.29
C ILE A 151 -6.68 15.27 -10.30
N SER A 152 -6.53 15.91 -9.13
CA SER A 152 -5.57 15.46 -8.12
C SER A 152 -5.89 14.06 -7.58
N PHE A 153 -7.18 13.73 -7.36
CA PHE A 153 -7.61 12.40 -6.91
C PHE A 153 -7.31 11.31 -7.95
N ILE A 154 -7.50 11.64 -9.24
CA ILE A 154 -7.13 10.76 -10.35
C ILE A 154 -5.63 10.51 -10.37
N LEU A 155 -4.80 11.55 -10.30
CA LEU A 155 -3.35 11.43 -10.33
C LEU A 155 -2.79 10.71 -9.10
N LEU A 156 -3.34 10.97 -7.92
CA LEU A 156 -2.97 10.26 -6.69
C LEU A 156 -3.38 8.78 -6.73
N GLY A 157 -4.51 8.47 -7.37
CA GLY A 157 -4.89 7.09 -7.67
C GLY A 157 -3.86 6.38 -8.55
N LEU A 158 -3.35 7.05 -9.61
CA LEU A 158 -2.28 6.52 -10.46
C LEU A 158 -0.98 6.27 -9.67
N CYS A 159 -0.57 7.20 -8.80
CA CYS A 159 0.64 7.08 -8.00
C CYS A 159 0.57 6.01 -6.91
N SER A 160 -0.60 5.48 -6.59
CA SER A 160 -0.75 4.46 -5.54
C SER A 160 0.00 3.15 -5.83
N PHE A 161 0.42 2.92 -7.09
CA PHE A 161 1.26 1.79 -7.48
C PHE A 161 2.61 1.76 -6.73
N PHE A 162 3.11 2.88 -6.24
CA PHE A 162 4.32 2.92 -5.41
C PHE A 162 4.29 1.98 -4.20
N TYR A 163 3.11 1.66 -3.71
CA TYR A 163 2.94 0.72 -2.60
C TYR A 163 3.32 -0.71 -2.98
N ILE A 164 2.82 -1.18 -4.14
CA ILE A 164 3.17 -2.48 -4.70
C ILE A 164 4.64 -2.51 -5.08
N PHE A 165 5.11 -1.41 -5.70
CA PHE A 165 6.49 -1.25 -6.11
C PHE A 165 7.47 -1.45 -4.95
N SER A 166 7.15 -0.93 -3.76
CA SER A 166 8.01 -1.09 -2.58
C SER A 166 8.13 -2.57 -2.14
N ALA A 167 7.05 -3.36 -2.25
CA ALA A 167 7.07 -4.78 -1.95
C ALA A 167 7.91 -5.58 -2.96
N ILE A 168 7.80 -5.25 -4.25
CA ILE A 168 8.60 -5.88 -5.31
C ILE A 168 10.10 -5.64 -5.09
N ILE A 169 10.48 -4.38 -4.82
CA ILE A 169 11.89 -4.02 -4.57
C ILE A 169 12.44 -4.77 -3.36
N THR A 170 11.68 -4.87 -2.28
CA THR A 170 12.17 -5.56 -1.09
C THR A 170 12.46 -7.03 -1.36
N CYS A 171 11.63 -7.71 -2.13
CA CYS A 171 11.89 -9.09 -2.53
C CYS A 171 13.11 -9.26 -3.44
N GLU A 172 13.40 -8.26 -4.27
CA GLU A 172 14.49 -8.35 -5.26
C GLU A 172 15.84 -7.86 -4.73
N PHE A 173 15.89 -7.05 -3.68
CA PHE A 173 17.12 -6.45 -3.15
C PHE A 173 17.53 -6.98 -1.76
N PHE A 174 16.69 -7.76 -1.09
CA PHE A 174 16.97 -8.20 0.29
C PHE A 174 16.89 -9.70 0.45
N ASP A 175 17.72 -10.19 1.40
CA ASP A 175 17.69 -11.57 1.83
C ASP A 175 16.35 -11.91 2.47
N ARG A 176 15.91 -13.13 2.32
CA ARG A 176 14.67 -13.63 2.92
C ARG A 176 14.65 -13.55 4.44
N ASN A 177 15.81 -13.70 5.08
CA ASN A 177 15.92 -13.65 6.54
C ASN A 177 15.51 -12.29 7.15
N LYS A 178 15.50 -11.19 6.35
CA LYS A 178 15.12 -9.86 6.77
C LYS A 178 14.08 -9.23 5.84
N GLY A 179 13.67 -9.94 4.81
CA GLY A 179 12.78 -9.45 3.77
C GLY A 179 11.42 -9.01 4.31
N ALA A 180 10.85 -9.79 5.24
CA ALA A 180 9.57 -9.46 5.82
C ALA A 180 9.63 -8.21 6.72
N THR A 181 10.66 -8.06 7.55
CA THR A 181 10.83 -6.86 8.37
C THR A 181 10.98 -5.60 7.52
N ILE A 182 11.76 -5.65 6.43
CA ILE A 182 12.01 -4.49 5.57
C ILE A 182 10.77 -4.16 4.73
N SER A 183 10.09 -5.17 4.19
CA SER A 183 8.85 -4.95 3.44
C SER A 183 7.76 -4.36 4.34
N SER A 184 7.57 -4.87 5.55
CA SER A 184 6.62 -4.34 6.51
C SER A 184 6.97 -2.91 6.95
N LEU A 185 8.25 -2.58 7.09
CA LEU A 185 8.72 -1.21 7.32
C LEU A 185 8.32 -0.28 6.16
N ASN A 186 8.47 -0.73 4.90
CA ASN A 186 8.04 0.05 3.74
C ASN A 186 6.51 0.22 3.68
N ILE A 187 5.75 -0.78 4.09
CA ILE A 187 4.29 -0.74 4.12
C ILE A 187 3.80 0.20 5.24
N CYS A 188 4.44 0.22 6.41
CA CYS A 188 4.07 1.13 7.50
C CYS A 188 4.38 2.61 7.20
N SER A 189 5.08 2.91 6.11
CA SER A 189 5.33 4.29 5.66
C SER A 189 4.04 5.06 5.37
N GLY A 190 2.99 4.41 4.85
CA GLY A 190 1.69 5.03 4.60
C GLY A 190 1.05 5.63 5.86
N PRO A 191 0.75 4.83 6.89
CA PRO A 191 0.25 5.37 8.16
C PRO A 191 1.24 6.30 8.87
N PHE A 192 2.57 6.14 8.69
CA PHE A 192 3.58 7.05 9.24
C PHE A 192 3.46 8.46 8.66
N PHE A 193 3.38 8.60 7.33
CA PHE A 193 3.17 9.90 6.70
C PHE A 193 1.77 10.45 6.96
N GLY A 194 0.75 9.57 7.11
CA GLY A 194 -0.58 9.95 7.59
C GLY A 194 -0.54 10.57 8.98
N LEU A 195 0.19 9.95 9.92
CA LEU A 195 0.40 10.48 11.26
C LEU A 195 1.13 11.82 11.24
N LEU A 196 2.20 11.93 10.46
CA LEU A 196 2.96 13.17 10.29
C LEU A 196 2.06 14.29 9.76
N PHE A 197 1.25 14.02 8.74
CA PHE A 197 0.29 14.99 8.21
C PHE A 197 -0.69 15.48 9.29
N VAL A 198 -1.25 14.57 10.09
CA VAL A 198 -2.21 14.90 11.15
C VAL A 198 -1.57 15.78 12.22
N LEU A 199 -0.34 15.47 12.63
CA LEU A 199 0.40 16.27 13.60
C LEU A 199 0.70 17.67 13.06
N LEU A 200 1.18 17.77 11.82
CA LEU A 200 1.44 19.05 11.15
C LEU A 200 0.16 19.86 10.96
N LEU A 201 -0.95 19.20 10.56
CA LEU A 201 -2.25 19.85 10.42
C LEU A 201 -2.75 20.42 11.76
N LYS A 202 -2.55 19.68 12.87
CA LYS A 202 -2.89 20.15 14.19
C LYS A 202 -2.04 21.36 14.63
N MET A 203 -0.75 21.40 14.23
CA MET A 203 0.16 22.49 14.58
C MET A 203 -0.10 23.77 13.77
N PHE A 204 -0.25 23.62 12.45
CA PHE A 204 -0.32 24.77 11.54
C PHE A 204 -1.73 25.18 11.15
N ASN A 205 -2.71 24.27 11.24
CA ASN A 205 -4.10 24.44 10.80
C ASN A 205 -4.24 25.04 9.38
N ASN A 206 -3.27 24.76 8.50
CA ASN A 206 -3.19 25.33 7.17
C ASN A 206 -2.82 24.27 6.13
N LEU A 207 -3.79 23.90 5.27
CA LEU A 207 -3.59 22.89 4.21
C LEU A 207 -2.62 23.37 3.12
N ASN A 208 -2.61 24.67 2.82
CA ASN A 208 -1.76 25.23 1.75
C ASN A 208 -0.28 24.95 2.04
N LEU A 209 0.13 25.23 3.28
CA LEU A 209 1.51 25.01 3.73
C LEU A 209 1.88 23.52 3.64
N LEU A 210 0.98 22.63 4.02
CA LEU A 210 1.22 21.20 3.94
C LEU A 210 1.38 20.72 2.50
N TYR A 211 0.55 21.19 1.58
CA TYR A 211 0.69 20.83 0.16
C TYR A 211 1.99 21.32 -0.45
N ILE A 212 2.43 22.53 -0.12
CA ILE A 212 3.74 23.06 -0.55
C ILE A 212 4.87 22.19 -0.02
N LEU A 213 4.82 21.78 1.25
CA LEU A 213 5.82 20.87 1.83
C LEU A 213 5.87 19.53 1.09
N PHE A 214 4.71 18.94 0.73
CA PHE A 214 4.68 17.70 -0.03
C PHE A 214 5.16 17.86 -1.48
N ILE A 215 4.92 19.00 -2.14
CA ILE A 215 5.49 19.31 -3.46
C ILE A 215 7.01 19.34 -3.36
N ILE A 216 7.57 20.09 -2.41
CA ILE A 216 9.03 20.18 -2.22
C ILE A 216 9.61 18.80 -1.94
N PHE A 217 8.97 18.02 -1.08
CA PHE A 217 9.43 16.69 -0.73
C PHE A 217 9.40 15.73 -1.94
N SER A 218 8.35 15.77 -2.76
CA SER A 218 8.26 14.94 -3.97
C SER A 218 9.30 15.34 -5.02
N LEU A 219 9.65 16.63 -5.14
CA LEU A 219 10.75 17.11 -5.98
C LEU A 219 12.10 16.58 -5.49
N ILE A 220 12.36 16.64 -4.19
CA ILE A 220 13.59 16.09 -3.60
C ILE A 220 13.69 14.60 -3.89
N LEU A 221 12.61 13.84 -3.67
CA LEU A 221 12.56 12.40 -3.97
C LEU A 221 12.82 12.11 -5.44
N PHE A 222 12.26 12.88 -6.36
CA PHE A 222 12.50 12.73 -7.79
C PHE A 222 13.99 12.82 -8.13
N PHE A 223 14.72 13.81 -7.59
CA PHE A 223 16.16 13.92 -7.80
C PHE A 223 16.95 12.76 -7.17
N TYR A 224 16.56 12.31 -5.97
CA TYR A 224 17.21 11.18 -5.31
C TYR A 224 16.98 9.87 -6.05
N ILE A 225 15.78 9.63 -6.58
CA ILE A 225 15.46 8.46 -7.40
C ILE A 225 16.35 8.42 -8.63
N ASN A 226 16.44 9.52 -9.37
CA ASN A 226 17.26 9.59 -10.58
C ASN A 226 18.73 9.31 -10.33
N LYS A 227 19.26 9.77 -9.20
CA LYS A 227 20.67 9.66 -8.88
C LYS A 227 21.05 8.31 -8.28
N TYR A 228 20.23 7.76 -7.40
CA TYR A 228 20.62 6.63 -6.54
C TYR A 228 19.83 5.34 -6.79
N PHE A 229 18.70 5.41 -7.50
CA PHE A 229 17.95 4.19 -7.78
C PHE A 229 18.58 3.43 -8.94
N ASN A 230 18.89 2.13 -8.69
CA ASN A 230 19.42 1.22 -9.68
C ASN A 230 18.35 0.21 -10.11
N GLU A 231 18.50 -0.35 -11.31
CA GLU A 231 17.62 -1.43 -11.78
C GLU A 231 17.85 -2.71 -10.97
N SER A 232 16.85 -3.59 -10.94
CA SER A 232 16.97 -4.88 -10.27
C SER A 232 17.85 -5.84 -11.06
N LEU A 233 18.79 -6.52 -10.38
CA LEU A 233 19.65 -7.54 -11.00
C LEU A 233 18.81 -8.71 -11.52
N TYR A 234 17.81 -9.16 -10.77
CA TYR A 234 16.90 -10.23 -11.18
C TYR A 234 16.13 -9.87 -12.45
N TYR A 235 15.72 -8.60 -12.58
CA TYR A 235 15.08 -8.11 -13.81
C TYR A 235 16.03 -8.15 -14.99
N LEU A 236 17.24 -7.61 -14.87
CA LEU A 236 18.24 -7.57 -15.95
C LEU A 236 18.57 -8.99 -16.43
N ILE A 237 18.70 -9.94 -15.51
CA ILE A 237 18.90 -11.35 -15.82
C ILE A 237 17.69 -11.91 -16.59
N SER A 238 16.48 -11.64 -16.13
CA SER A 238 15.26 -12.14 -16.79
C SER A 238 15.08 -11.61 -18.22
N LYS A 239 15.68 -10.44 -18.54
CA LYS A 239 15.66 -9.81 -19.87
C LYS A 239 16.88 -10.15 -20.74
N ASN A 240 17.84 -10.95 -20.23
CA ASN A 240 19.12 -11.23 -20.90
C ASN A 240 20.00 -9.99 -21.16
N GLU A 241 19.83 -8.93 -20.36
CA GLU A 241 20.65 -7.72 -20.44
C GLU A 241 21.96 -7.88 -19.65
N ILE A 242 22.81 -8.79 -20.11
CA ILE A 242 23.99 -9.29 -19.40
C ILE A 242 25.00 -8.19 -19.12
N ASN A 243 25.27 -7.35 -20.13
CA ASN A 243 26.28 -6.29 -20.01
C ASN A 243 25.87 -5.26 -18.94
N GLU A 244 24.59 -4.91 -18.87
CA GLU A 244 24.07 -4.00 -17.86
C GLU A 244 24.10 -4.63 -16.47
N CYS A 245 23.79 -5.93 -16.37
CA CYS A 245 23.87 -6.68 -15.13
C CYS A 245 25.30 -6.67 -14.57
N PHE A 246 26.32 -6.90 -15.39
CA PHE A 246 27.72 -6.85 -14.94
C PHE A 246 28.17 -5.45 -14.54
N ASN A 247 27.82 -4.44 -15.31
CA ASN A 247 28.13 -3.03 -14.98
C ASN A 247 27.49 -2.62 -13.63
N LEU A 248 26.29 -3.16 -13.35
CA LEU A 248 25.62 -2.91 -12.09
C LEU A 248 26.30 -3.67 -10.94
N LEU A 249 26.65 -4.95 -11.13
CA LEU A 249 27.38 -5.75 -10.14
C LEU A 249 28.73 -5.12 -9.78
N GLU A 250 29.45 -4.59 -10.77
CA GLU A 250 30.71 -3.88 -10.57
C GLU A 250 30.51 -2.66 -9.68
N LYS A 251 29.54 -1.80 -10.01
CA LYS A 251 29.18 -0.64 -9.19
C LYS A 251 28.79 -1.01 -7.76
N ILE A 252 28.01 -2.09 -7.59
CA ILE A 252 27.59 -2.57 -6.27
C ILE A 252 28.79 -3.06 -5.48
N SER A 253 29.70 -3.82 -6.11
CA SER A 253 30.91 -4.32 -5.47
C SER A 253 31.86 -3.21 -5.04
N GLU A 254 31.94 -2.11 -5.82
CA GLU A 254 32.70 -0.92 -5.45
C GLU A 254 32.09 -0.17 -4.26
N LEU A 255 30.78 0.04 -4.28
CA LEU A 255 30.06 0.72 -3.19
C LEU A 255 30.14 -0.05 -1.86
N ASN A 256 30.30 -1.37 -1.94
CA ASN A 256 30.31 -2.26 -0.79
C ASN A 256 31.72 -2.66 -0.33
N ASP A 257 32.77 -2.12 -0.97
CA ASP A 257 34.19 -2.47 -0.72
C ASP A 257 34.47 -3.98 -0.90
N ARG A 258 33.79 -4.65 -1.83
CA ARG A 258 33.84 -6.10 -2.08
C ARG A 258 34.36 -6.48 -3.47
N LYS A 259 35.23 -5.68 -4.07
CA LYS A 259 35.83 -5.94 -5.41
C LYS A 259 36.45 -7.33 -5.53
N ASN A 260 37.10 -7.82 -4.48
CA ASN A 260 37.75 -9.14 -4.48
C ASN A 260 36.77 -10.32 -4.66
N LEU A 261 35.50 -10.15 -4.29
CA LEU A 261 34.45 -11.16 -4.52
C LEU A 261 33.95 -11.13 -5.96
N TYR A 262 33.87 -9.94 -6.54
CA TYR A 262 33.48 -9.76 -7.94
C TYR A 262 34.48 -10.42 -8.90
N ASP A 263 35.79 -10.27 -8.65
CA ASP A 263 36.85 -10.85 -9.47
C ASP A 263 36.90 -12.40 -9.39
N LYS A 264 36.39 -13.00 -8.32
CA LYS A 264 36.31 -14.46 -8.14
C LYS A 264 35.09 -15.09 -8.86
N ILE A 265 34.11 -14.30 -9.22
CA ILE A 265 32.95 -14.81 -9.96
C ILE A 265 33.42 -15.04 -11.40
N GLU A 266 33.56 -16.30 -11.79
CA GLU A 266 33.82 -16.67 -13.21
C GLU A 266 32.63 -16.20 -14.06
N LYS A 267 32.74 -14.97 -14.54
CA LYS A 267 31.70 -14.18 -15.20
C LYS A 267 30.97 -14.92 -16.31
N GLU A 268 31.72 -15.57 -17.18
CA GLU A 268 31.18 -16.09 -18.45
C GLU A 268 30.49 -17.45 -18.34
N ARG A 269 30.97 -18.37 -17.54
CA ARG A 269 30.37 -19.70 -17.38
C ARG A 269 29.00 -19.64 -16.72
N TYR A 270 28.90 -18.84 -15.72
CA TYR A 270 27.76 -18.78 -14.84
C TYR A 270 26.51 -18.17 -15.50
N ILE A 271 26.71 -17.16 -16.33
CA ILE A 271 25.61 -16.49 -17.04
C ILE A 271 25.13 -17.30 -18.22
N ASN A 272 26.03 -17.92 -18.96
CA ASN A 272 25.67 -18.73 -20.11
C ASN A 272 24.80 -19.96 -19.75
N ASP A 273 25.02 -20.56 -18.57
CA ASP A 273 24.20 -21.70 -18.13
C ASP A 273 22.77 -21.25 -17.70
N LYS A 274 22.65 -20.06 -17.11
CA LYS A 274 21.35 -19.52 -16.69
C LYS A 274 20.56 -18.89 -17.84
N ILE A 275 21.20 -18.28 -18.83
CA ILE A 275 20.55 -17.69 -20.01
C ILE A 275 19.80 -18.73 -20.85
N LYS A 276 20.30 -19.97 -20.91
CA LYS A 276 19.60 -21.05 -21.60
C LYS A 276 18.25 -21.39 -20.97
N SER A 277 18.05 -21.10 -19.71
CA SER A 277 16.82 -21.40 -18.96
C SER A 277 15.75 -20.27 -18.98
N PHE A 278 16.10 -19.03 -19.40
CA PHE A 278 15.25 -17.84 -19.21
C PHE A 278 14.49 -17.35 -20.46
N LYS A 279 14.26 -18.16 -21.47
CA LYS A 279 13.65 -17.72 -22.73
C LYS A 279 12.12 -17.61 -22.76
N LEU A 280 11.44 -17.26 -21.69
CA LEU A 280 9.97 -17.26 -21.68
C LEU A 280 9.38 -15.88 -21.35
N ASN A 281 8.74 -15.26 -22.35
CA ASN A 281 7.78 -14.17 -22.13
C ASN A 281 6.47 -14.76 -21.55
N ILE A 282 6.43 -14.95 -20.24
CA ILE A 282 5.25 -15.50 -19.55
C ILE A 282 4.28 -14.36 -19.26
N ASN A 283 3.02 -14.55 -19.63
CA ASN A 283 1.92 -13.66 -19.25
C ASN A 283 1.11 -14.26 -18.09
N ILE A 284 0.35 -13.42 -17.39
CA ILE A 284 -0.57 -13.87 -16.32
C ILE A 284 -1.55 -14.97 -16.82
N ILE A 285 -1.95 -14.91 -18.08
CA ILE A 285 -2.86 -15.89 -18.71
C ILE A 285 -2.23 -17.27 -18.75
N ASP A 286 -0.91 -17.36 -18.91
CA ASP A 286 -0.20 -18.63 -18.98
C ASP A 286 -0.22 -19.38 -17.64
N ILE A 287 -0.41 -18.66 -16.51
CA ILE A 287 -0.57 -19.28 -15.18
C ILE A 287 -1.77 -20.25 -15.15
N PHE A 288 -2.84 -19.92 -15.88
CA PHE A 288 -4.05 -20.75 -15.89
C PHE A 288 -3.85 -22.10 -16.60
N ASN A 289 -2.79 -22.25 -17.38
CA ASN A 289 -2.42 -23.49 -18.04
C ASN A 289 -1.72 -24.48 -17.09
N TYR A 290 -1.20 -24.02 -15.96
CA TYR A 290 -0.48 -24.82 -14.97
C TYR A 290 -1.35 -25.00 -13.72
N ASN A 291 -1.79 -26.22 -13.43
CA ASN A 291 -2.76 -26.50 -12.36
C ASN A 291 -2.27 -26.08 -10.96
N SER A 292 -0.99 -26.29 -10.63
CA SER A 292 -0.42 -25.90 -9.32
C SER A 292 -0.43 -24.38 -9.16
N GLN A 293 0.01 -23.65 -10.16
CA GLN A 293 0.10 -22.19 -10.15
C GLN A 293 -1.29 -21.54 -10.18
N LYS A 294 -2.24 -22.15 -10.88
CA LYS A 294 -3.63 -21.73 -10.88
C LYS A 294 -4.24 -21.79 -9.48
N HIS A 295 -4.02 -22.89 -8.75
CA HIS A 295 -4.51 -23.01 -7.37
C HIS A 295 -3.85 -22.00 -6.44
N ARG A 296 -2.54 -21.76 -6.55
CA ARG A 296 -1.84 -20.71 -5.80
C ARG A 296 -2.46 -19.33 -6.07
N LEU A 297 -2.65 -18.97 -7.33
CA LEU A 297 -3.25 -17.68 -7.70
C LEU A 297 -4.67 -17.51 -7.14
N ILE A 298 -5.51 -18.54 -7.23
CA ILE A 298 -6.88 -18.51 -6.68
C ILE A 298 -6.85 -18.29 -5.16
N ASN A 299 -5.97 -19.01 -4.45
CA ASN A 299 -5.83 -18.85 -2.99
C ASN A 299 -5.40 -17.42 -2.64
N HIS A 300 -4.43 -16.84 -3.35
CA HIS A 300 -4.04 -15.45 -3.15
C HIS A 300 -5.16 -14.47 -3.46
N ILE A 301 -5.95 -14.67 -4.52
CA ILE A 301 -7.13 -13.83 -4.81
C ILE A 301 -8.10 -13.82 -3.62
N LEU A 302 -8.43 -15.00 -3.09
CA LEU A 302 -9.33 -15.11 -1.94
C LEU A 302 -8.75 -14.44 -0.69
N LEU A 303 -7.45 -14.64 -0.41
CA LEU A 303 -6.77 -14.00 0.72
C LEU A 303 -6.76 -12.46 0.59
N TRP A 304 -6.55 -11.92 -0.61
CA TRP A 304 -6.61 -10.49 -0.85
C TRP A 304 -8.03 -9.93 -0.70
N ILE A 305 -9.07 -10.67 -1.10
CA ILE A 305 -10.46 -10.31 -0.83
C ILE A 305 -10.72 -10.22 0.69
N PHE A 306 -10.34 -11.25 1.43
CA PHE A 306 -10.62 -11.34 2.86
C PHE A 306 -9.81 -10.34 3.69
N SER A 307 -8.53 -10.16 3.38
CA SER A 307 -7.70 -9.14 4.02
C SER A 307 -8.20 -7.73 3.74
N SER A 308 -8.74 -7.47 2.54
CA SER A 308 -9.30 -6.18 2.17
C SER A 308 -10.58 -5.86 2.93
N PHE A 309 -11.45 -6.85 3.16
CA PHE A 309 -12.61 -6.67 4.05
C PHE A 309 -12.17 -6.25 5.45
N SER A 310 -11.09 -6.85 5.98
CA SER A 310 -10.57 -6.49 7.30
C SER A 310 -9.96 -5.10 7.32
N PHE A 311 -9.05 -4.81 6.40
CA PHE A 311 -8.27 -3.58 6.39
C PHE A 311 -9.12 -2.34 6.07
N TYR A 312 -9.88 -2.36 4.97
CA TYR A 312 -10.75 -1.22 4.63
C TYR A 312 -12.01 -1.18 5.51
N GLY A 313 -12.46 -2.36 5.99
CA GLY A 313 -13.59 -2.43 6.88
C GLY A 313 -13.34 -1.77 8.23
N ILE A 314 -12.15 -1.93 8.83
CA ILE A 314 -11.83 -1.25 10.10
C ILE A 314 -11.75 0.28 9.91
N PHE A 315 -11.29 0.77 8.75
CA PHE A 315 -11.34 2.19 8.42
C PHE A 315 -12.78 2.70 8.32
N ASN A 316 -13.67 1.95 7.70
CA ASN A 316 -15.08 2.31 7.60
C ASN A 316 -15.74 2.29 8.99
N ILE A 317 -15.51 1.25 9.80
CA ILE A 317 -15.98 1.20 11.19
C ILE A 317 -15.46 2.38 12.00
N LEU A 318 -14.21 2.77 11.82
CA LEU A 318 -13.62 3.93 12.51
C LEU A 318 -14.35 5.26 12.21
N LEU A 319 -15.00 5.41 11.07
CA LEU A 319 -15.79 6.60 10.76
C LEU A 319 -17.03 6.71 11.66
N TYR A 320 -17.70 5.58 11.91
CA TYR A 320 -18.96 5.51 12.67
C TYR A 320 -18.75 5.26 14.17
N TYR A 321 -17.78 4.43 14.53
CA TYR A 321 -17.45 4.09 15.91
C TYR A 321 -16.18 4.79 16.35
N SER A 322 -16.26 5.51 17.47
CA SER A 322 -15.11 6.17 18.05
C SER A 322 -15.00 5.84 19.55
N PRO A 323 -13.92 5.16 19.97
CA PRO A 323 -13.65 4.97 21.40
C PRO A 323 -13.23 6.26 22.10
N LEU A 324 -12.99 7.33 21.34
CA LEU A 324 -12.47 8.62 21.83
C LEU A 324 -13.23 9.77 21.18
N ASP A 325 -13.65 10.74 21.96
CA ASP A 325 -14.40 11.91 21.50
C ASP A 325 -13.54 12.87 20.69
N ASN A 326 -12.23 12.92 20.98
CA ASN A 326 -11.32 13.81 20.29
C ASN A 326 -10.92 13.24 18.92
N PHE A 327 -11.38 13.88 17.83
CA PHE A 327 -11.14 13.47 16.46
C PHE A 327 -9.65 13.27 16.13
N PHE A 328 -8.78 14.20 16.47
CA PHE A 328 -7.34 14.08 16.20
C PHE A 328 -6.70 12.92 16.96
N LEU A 329 -7.04 12.78 18.24
CA LEU A 329 -6.48 11.73 19.10
C LEU A 329 -6.87 10.34 18.60
N LYS A 330 -8.11 10.17 18.15
CA LYS A 330 -8.63 8.95 17.53
C LYS A 330 -7.74 8.46 16.38
N TYR A 331 -7.41 9.34 15.42
CA TYR A 331 -6.60 8.97 14.27
C TYR A 331 -5.10 8.84 14.61
N ILE A 332 -4.59 9.64 15.55
CA ILE A 332 -3.20 9.50 16.03
C ILE A 332 -3.00 8.09 16.61
N ILE A 333 -3.90 7.64 17.50
CA ILE A 333 -3.82 6.29 18.09
C ILE A 333 -3.98 5.23 17.01
N PHE A 334 -4.93 5.40 16.10
CA PHE A 334 -5.12 4.46 15.00
C PHE A 334 -3.85 4.28 14.17
N TYR A 335 -3.22 5.37 13.73
CA TYR A 335 -2.01 5.28 12.90
C TYR A 335 -0.82 4.73 13.66
N THR A 336 -0.65 5.10 14.94
CA THR A 336 0.43 4.54 15.76
C THR A 336 0.27 3.02 15.95
N LEU A 337 -0.95 2.52 16.18
CA LEU A 337 -1.21 1.09 16.25
C LEU A 337 -0.93 0.39 14.92
N CYS A 338 -1.32 0.97 13.78
CA CYS A 338 -1.02 0.42 12.45
C CYS A 338 0.49 0.33 12.21
N ILE A 339 1.26 1.37 12.53
CA ILE A 339 2.72 1.38 12.35
C ILE A 339 3.38 0.28 13.19
N LEU A 340 3.07 0.25 14.49
CA LEU A 340 3.67 -0.72 15.40
C LEU A 340 3.30 -2.16 15.04
N SER A 341 2.03 -2.42 14.72
CA SER A 341 1.56 -3.77 14.40
C SER A 341 2.14 -4.30 13.10
N GLN A 342 2.23 -3.48 12.05
CA GLN A 342 2.83 -3.86 10.78
C GLN A 342 4.32 -4.16 10.95
N PHE A 343 5.06 -3.30 11.66
CA PHE A 343 6.49 -3.50 11.88
C PHE A 343 6.79 -4.76 12.72
N ILE A 344 6.07 -4.94 13.83
CA ILE A 344 6.23 -6.11 14.71
C ILE A 344 5.86 -7.40 13.97
N SER A 345 4.80 -7.40 13.16
CA SER A 345 4.41 -8.58 12.39
C SER A 345 5.48 -9.00 11.37
N GLY A 346 6.18 -8.04 10.77
CA GLY A 346 7.33 -8.32 9.90
C GLY A 346 8.47 -9.04 10.63
N ILE A 347 8.83 -8.55 11.83
CA ILE A 347 9.87 -9.20 12.68
C ILE A 347 9.46 -10.62 13.05
N ILE A 348 8.21 -10.81 13.49
CA ILE A 348 7.70 -12.14 13.85
C ILE A 348 7.74 -13.09 12.64
N SER A 349 7.41 -12.58 11.46
CA SER A 349 7.42 -13.35 10.22
C SER A 349 8.83 -13.77 9.77
N ASP A 350 9.86 -12.97 10.06
CA ASP A 350 11.25 -13.36 9.79
C ASP A 350 11.77 -14.44 10.77
N ILE A 351 11.16 -14.58 11.96
CA ILE A 351 11.56 -15.58 12.97
C ILE A 351 10.80 -16.91 12.77
N TYR A 352 9.50 -16.86 12.55
CA TYR A 352 8.61 -18.03 12.57
C TYR A 352 8.11 -18.47 11.17
N GLY A 353 8.61 -17.85 10.10
CA GLY A 353 8.08 -18.05 8.74
C GLY A 353 6.89 -17.12 8.43
N ARG A 354 6.39 -17.17 7.19
CA ARG A 354 5.31 -16.28 6.72
C ARG A 354 3.93 -16.84 7.03
N ARG A 355 3.79 -18.16 6.87
CA ARG A 355 2.52 -18.87 6.98
C ARG A 355 1.95 -18.82 8.40
N SER A 356 2.72 -19.19 9.41
CA SER A 356 2.20 -19.35 10.77
C SER A 356 1.74 -18.05 11.41
N PRO A 357 2.48 -16.91 11.37
CA PRO A 357 1.97 -15.63 11.88
C PRO A 357 0.71 -15.15 11.15
N LEU A 358 0.66 -15.35 9.82
CA LEU A 358 -0.47 -14.93 9.02
C LEU A 358 -1.74 -15.72 9.39
N THR A 359 -1.65 -17.04 9.61
CA THR A 359 -2.79 -17.85 10.05
C THR A 359 -3.33 -17.42 11.42
N TYR A 360 -2.43 -17.24 12.40
CA TYR A 360 -2.85 -16.78 13.73
C TYR A 360 -3.49 -15.40 13.71
N LEU A 361 -2.97 -14.48 12.94
CA LEU A 361 -3.54 -13.14 12.80
C LEU A 361 -4.95 -13.17 12.19
N PHE A 362 -5.18 -14.02 11.18
CA PHE A 362 -6.52 -14.20 10.62
C PHE A 362 -7.52 -14.70 11.67
N TYR A 363 -7.17 -15.70 12.47
CA TYR A 363 -8.05 -16.20 13.54
C TYR A 363 -8.25 -15.18 14.66
N ILE A 364 -7.20 -14.49 15.09
CA ILE A 364 -7.31 -13.42 16.09
C ILE A 364 -8.24 -12.32 15.57
N SER A 365 -8.11 -11.93 14.31
CA SER A 365 -8.98 -10.96 13.68
C SER A 365 -10.43 -11.44 13.63
N ALA A 366 -10.68 -12.69 13.23
CA ALA A 366 -12.02 -13.27 13.20
C ALA A 366 -12.72 -13.22 14.57
N ILE A 367 -12.02 -13.68 15.60
CA ILE A 367 -12.53 -13.69 16.98
C ILE A 367 -12.74 -12.27 17.51
N SER A 368 -11.78 -11.38 17.29
CA SER A 368 -11.86 -10.01 17.80
C SER A 368 -13.01 -9.21 17.19
N PHE A 369 -13.25 -9.34 15.87
CA PHE A 369 -14.41 -8.72 15.23
C PHE A 369 -15.74 -9.29 15.74
N LEU A 370 -15.81 -10.60 15.96
CA LEU A 370 -17.00 -11.23 16.52
C LEU A 370 -17.31 -10.67 17.91
N ILE A 371 -16.31 -10.61 18.81
CA ILE A 371 -16.49 -10.10 20.17
C ILE A 371 -16.81 -8.61 20.13
N PHE A 372 -16.17 -7.83 19.26
CA PHE A 372 -16.46 -6.40 19.09
C PHE A 372 -17.95 -6.15 18.78
N ILE A 373 -18.57 -6.99 17.93
CA ILE A 373 -19.98 -6.87 17.59
C ILE A 373 -20.88 -7.28 18.75
N LEU A 374 -20.54 -8.38 19.43
CA LEU A 374 -21.37 -8.94 20.51
C LEU A 374 -21.36 -8.12 21.81
N THR A 375 -20.40 -7.20 21.96
CA THR A 375 -20.21 -6.42 23.19
C THR A 375 -20.78 -5.01 23.15
N GLU A 376 -21.99 -4.83 22.62
CA GLU A 376 -22.60 -3.48 22.47
C GLU A 376 -22.74 -2.74 23.80
N GLU A 377 -23.13 -3.41 24.87
CA GLU A 377 -23.39 -2.79 26.18
C GLU A 377 -22.12 -2.54 27.00
N LYS A 378 -21.01 -3.24 26.74
CA LYS A 378 -19.77 -3.19 27.53
C LYS A 378 -18.71 -2.34 26.85
N ILE A 379 -18.81 -1.03 26.96
CA ILE A 379 -17.94 -0.06 26.24
C ILE A 379 -16.44 -0.36 26.43
N MET A 380 -15.96 -0.70 27.62
CA MET A 380 -14.53 -0.98 27.85
C MET A 380 -14.06 -2.21 27.07
N ILE A 381 -14.84 -3.30 27.08
CA ILE A 381 -14.50 -4.53 26.38
C ILE A 381 -14.54 -4.27 24.86
N LYS A 382 -15.57 -3.58 24.39
CA LYS A 382 -15.71 -3.18 22.99
C LYS A 382 -14.51 -2.39 22.48
N ASN A 383 -14.01 -1.42 23.24
CA ASN A 383 -12.83 -0.63 22.90
C ASN A 383 -11.55 -1.48 22.84
N ILE A 384 -11.34 -2.41 23.78
CA ILE A 384 -10.18 -3.31 23.76
C ILE A 384 -10.18 -4.17 22.48
N PHE A 385 -11.31 -4.81 22.17
CA PHE A 385 -11.41 -5.64 20.97
C PHE A 385 -11.33 -4.82 19.68
N PHE A 386 -11.81 -3.57 19.66
CA PHE A 386 -11.62 -2.67 18.54
C PHE A 386 -10.12 -2.40 18.26
N PHE A 387 -9.30 -2.18 19.31
CA PHE A 387 -7.85 -2.03 19.13
C PHE A 387 -7.18 -3.32 18.65
N ILE A 388 -7.62 -4.49 19.12
CA ILE A 388 -7.13 -5.77 18.60
C ILE A 388 -7.50 -5.96 17.13
N CYS A 389 -8.70 -5.54 16.71
CA CYS A 389 -9.10 -5.54 15.29
C CYS A 389 -8.19 -4.67 14.43
N ILE A 390 -7.78 -3.49 14.91
CA ILE A 390 -6.84 -2.61 14.19
C ILE A 390 -5.49 -3.31 14.02
N ILE A 391 -4.95 -3.84 15.11
CA ILE A 391 -3.64 -4.51 15.12
C ILE A 391 -3.63 -5.71 14.17
N SER A 392 -4.62 -6.59 14.29
CA SER A 392 -4.68 -7.81 13.48
C SER A 392 -4.92 -7.51 12.00
N SER A 393 -5.87 -6.61 11.66
CA SER A 393 -6.19 -6.28 10.26
C SER A 393 -5.03 -5.62 9.53
N SER A 394 -4.33 -4.68 10.19
CA SER A 394 -3.18 -3.99 9.59
C SER A 394 -1.98 -4.93 9.41
N SER A 395 -1.76 -5.86 10.34
CA SER A 395 -0.70 -6.88 10.26
C SER A 395 -0.99 -7.89 9.14
N ILE A 396 -2.22 -8.41 9.02
CA ILE A 396 -2.62 -9.30 7.93
C ILE A 396 -2.33 -8.66 6.58
N TYR A 397 -2.77 -7.41 6.39
CA TYR A 397 -2.60 -6.70 5.13
C TYR A 397 -1.11 -6.51 4.77
N SER A 398 -0.26 -6.22 5.75
CA SER A 398 1.19 -6.08 5.56
C SER A 398 1.84 -7.41 5.20
N LEU A 399 1.58 -8.48 5.94
CA LEU A 399 2.19 -9.79 5.68
C LEU A 399 1.74 -10.39 4.35
N LEU A 400 0.52 -10.11 3.91
CA LEU A 400 0.01 -10.64 2.65
C LEU A 400 0.78 -10.09 1.44
N PHE A 401 1.25 -8.84 1.47
CA PHE A 401 2.12 -8.30 0.42
C PHE A 401 3.41 -9.12 0.27
N ILE A 402 4.03 -9.45 1.41
CA ILE A 402 5.28 -10.20 1.42
C ILE A 402 5.03 -11.63 0.93
N PHE A 403 4.05 -12.30 1.52
CA PHE A 403 3.68 -13.66 1.19
C PHE A 403 3.37 -13.81 -0.31
N SER A 404 2.58 -12.86 -0.85
CA SER A 404 2.27 -12.86 -2.28
C SER A 404 3.47 -12.51 -3.18
N SER A 405 4.40 -11.66 -2.73
CA SER A 405 5.56 -11.29 -3.55
C SER A 405 6.62 -12.38 -3.61
N GLU A 406 6.73 -13.21 -2.56
CA GLU A 406 7.66 -14.34 -2.49
C GLU A 406 7.16 -15.58 -3.25
N ASP A 407 5.83 -15.79 -3.35
CA ASP A 407 5.23 -16.99 -3.94
C ASP A 407 5.19 -16.99 -5.48
N PHE A 408 5.42 -15.83 -6.12
CA PHE A 408 5.40 -15.70 -7.58
C PHE A 408 6.78 -15.36 -8.16
N PRO A 409 7.14 -15.96 -9.34
CA PRO A 409 8.43 -15.73 -9.97
C PRO A 409 8.64 -14.29 -10.44
N THR A 410 9.90 -13.86 -10.50
CA THR A 410 10.29 -12.47 -10.78
C THR A 410 9.78 -11.92 -12.11
N CYS A 411 9.64 -12.79 -13.14
CA CYS A 411 9.21 -12.41 -14.47
C CYS A 411 7.75 -11.94 -14.57
N ILE A 412 6.89 -12.35 -13.62
CA ILE A 412 5.46 -12.02 -13.59
C ILE A 412 5.00 -11.40 -12.28
N ARG A 413 5.90 -11.23 -11.31
CA ARG A 413 5.61 -10.76 -9.95
C ARG A 413 4.86 -9.44 -9.93
N GLY A 414 5.32 -8.47 -10.71
CA GLY A 414 4.68 -7.16 -10.80
C GLY A 414 3.26 -7.24 -11.34
N ASN A 415 3.06 -8.04 -12.37
CA ASN A 415 1.75 -8.22 -13.00
C ASN A 415 0.76 -8.92 -12.06
N VAL A 416 1.19 -9.98 -11.36
CA VAL A 416 0.35 -10.70 -10.39
C VAL A 416 0.01 -9.81 -9.19
N LEU A 417 0.99 -9.16 -8.58
CA LEU A 417 0.74 -8.25 -7.45
C LEU A 417 -0.17 -7.08 -7.85
N GLY A 418 0.03 -6.53 -9.05
CA GLY A 418 -0.83 -5.48 -9.59
C GLY A 418 -2.28 -5.94 -9.74
N PHE A 419 -2.51 -7.16 -10.22
CA PHE A 419 -3.83 -7.77 -10.34
C PHE A 419 -4.47 -8.03 -8.97
N LEU A 420 -3.74 -8.65 -8.04
CA LEU A 420 -4.23 -8.92 -6.68
C LEU A 420 -4.62 -7.64 -5.94
N PHE A 421 -3.81 -6.59 -6.10
CA PHE A 421 -4.12 -5.29 -5.52
C PHE A 421 -5.33 -4.62 -6.18
N CYS A 422 -5.54 -4.80 -7.49
CA CYS A 422 -6.75 -4.34 -8.18
C CYS A 422 -8.00 -4.98 -7.55
N VAL A 423 -7.98 -6.29 -7.31
CA VAL A 423 -9.07 -6.99 -6.60
C VAL A 423 -9.32 -6.37 -5.23
N SER A 424 -8.25 -6.07 -4.48
CA SER A 424 -8.34 -5.39 -3.18
C SER A 424 -9.06 -4.03 -3.26
N GLN A 425 -8.79 -3.23 -4.30
CA GLN A 425 -9.43 -1.92 -4.47
C GLN A 425 -10.91 -2.02 -4.85
N ILE A 426 -11.32 -3.06 -5.60
CA ILE A 426 -12.73 -3.34 -5.87
C ILE A 426 -13.47 -3.64 -4.56
N ILE A 427 -12.87 -4.43 -3.67
CA ILE A 427 -13.46 -4.72 -2.36
C ILE A 427 -13.54 -3.44 -1.51
N ALA A 428 -12.52 -2.58 -1.54
CA ALA A 428 -12.56 -1.29 -0.85
C ALA A 428 -13.74 -0.41 -1.30
N LEU A 429 -14.05 -0.41 -2.61
CA LEU A 429 -15.23 0.28 -3.15
C LEU A 429 -16.53 -0.32 -2.60
N ILE A 430 -16.66 -1.64 -2.56
CA ILE A 430 -17.86 -2.32 -2.02
C ILE A 430 -18.07 -1.96 -0.55
N ILE A 431 -17.00 -2.00 0.25
CA ILE A 431 -17.05 -1.68 1.69
C ILE A 431 -17.51 -0.26 1.93
N TYR A 432 -17.09 0.69 1.10
CA TYR A 432 -17.47 2.09 1.24
C TYR A 432 -18.98 2.34 1.16
N PHE A 433 -19.73 1.46 0.48
CA PHE A 433 -21.20 1.53 0.38
C PHE A 433 -21.93 0.74 1.47
N ILE A 434 -21.22 0.10 2.40
CA ILE A 434 -21.82 -0.64 3.52
C ILE A 434 -21.92 0.30 4.73
N ASP A 435 -23.10 0.86 4.98
CA ASP A 435 -23.33 1.79 6.10
C ASP A 435 -23.48 1.05 7.44
N ASN A 436 -23.94 -0.20 7.42
CA ASN A 436 -24.19 -0.96 8.64
C ASN A 436 -22.92 -1.65 9.15
N PHE A 437 -22.33 -1.08 10.21
CA PHE A 437 -21.08 -1.60 10.78
C PHE A 437 -21.21 -3.00 11.44
N LEU A 438 -22.42 -3.40 11.89
CA LEU A 438 -22.66 -4.75 12.45
C LEU A 438 -22.57 -5.81 11.34
N ILE A 439 -23.24 -5.55 10.22
CA ILE A 439 -23.19 -6.44 9.04
C ILE A 439 -21.77 -6.54 8.52
N LEU A 440 -21.09 -5.40 8.41
CA LEU A 440 -19.69 -5.33 7.94
C LEU A 440 -18.76 -6.14 8.86
N GLY A 441 -18.90 -6.00 10.18
CA GLY A 441 -18.08 -6.74 11.13
C GLY A 441 -18.34 -8.25 11.10
N LEU A 442 -19.59 -8.70 10.86
CA LEU A 442 -19.90 -10.13 10.66
C LEU A 442 -19.24 -10.67 9.38
N ILE A 443 -19.33 -9.94 8.28
CA ILE A 443 -18.66 -10.30 7.02
C ILE A 443 -17.15 -10.44 7.24
N ILE A 444 -16.53 -9.50 7.94
CA ILE A 444 -15.09 -9.52 8.24
C ILE A 444 -14.73 -10.74 9.11
N SER A 445 -15.50 -11.01 10.15
CA SER A 445 -15.25 -12.17 11.03
C SER A 445 -15.30 -13.47 10.27
N LEU A 446 -16.34 -13.69 9.46
CA LEU A 446 -16.49 -14.91 8.63
C LEU A 446 -15.38 -15.01 7.58
N SER A 447 -15.10 -13.94 6.86
CA SER A 447 -14.07 -13.91 5.82
C SER A 447 -12.68 -14.22 6.39
N ASN A 448 -12.34 -13.70 7.57
CA ASN A 448 -11.07 -13.98 8.23
C ASN A 448 -10.97 -15.43 8.74
N CYS A 449 -12.06 -16.03 9.20
CA CYS A 449 -12.06 -17.44 9.57
C CYS A 449 -11.74 -18.33 8.35
N ILE A 450 -12.34 -18.02 7.20
CA ILE A 450 -12.07 -18.75 5.94
C ILE A 450 -10.63 -18.46 5.47
N GLY A 451 -10.17 -17.19 5.56
CA GLY A 451 -8.81 -16.79 5.19
C GLY A 451 -7.74 -17.57 5.97
N GLY A 452 -7.93 -17.75 7.29
CA GLY A 452 -7.04 -18.57 8.11
C GLY A 452 -6.93 -20.00 7.62
N ARG A 453 -8.04 -20.62 7.24
CA ARG A 453 -8.07 -21.99 6.67
C ARG A 453 -7.35 -22.10 5.33
N ILE A 454 -7.46 -21.07 4.48
CA ILE A 454 -6.75 -21.05 3.19
C ILE A 454 -5.24 -20.96 3.44
N VAL A 455 -4.78 -20.07 4.33
CA VAL A 455 -3.35 -19.95 4.64
C VAL A 455 -2.81 -21.27 5.23
N GLU A 456 -3.55 -21.98 6.08
CA GLU A 456 -3.16 -23.31 6.58
C GLU A 456 -2.94 -24.35 5.48
N SER A 457 -3.63 -24.23 4.35
CA SER A 457 -3.47 -25.15 3.22
C SER A 457 -2.33 -24.81 2.27
N MET A 458 -1.72 -23.62 2.42
CA MET A 458 -0.62 -23.16 1.56
C MET A 458 0.75 -23.56 2.15
N GLU A 459 1.75 -23.63 1.32
CA GLU A 459 3.15 -23.86 1.72
C GLU A 459 3.76 -22.59 2.30
N ASP A 460 4.75 -22.72 3.20
CA ASP A 460 5.48 -21.55 3.69
C ASP A 460 6.53 -21.12 2.66
N THR A 461 6.61 -19.82 2.39
CA THR A 461 7.55 -19.26 1.41
C THR A 461 8.94 -19.03 2.00
N PHE A 462 9.10 -19.14 3.32
CA PHE A 462 10.33 -18.78 4.04
C PHE A 462 11.56 -19.60 3.63
N GLU A 463 11.37 -20.90 3.39
CA GLU A 463 12.46 -21.85 3.05
C GLU A 463 12.60 -22.08 1.54
N LEU A 464 11.64 -21.62 0.74
CA LEU A 464 11.66 -21.84 -0.70
C LEU A 464 12.63 -20.85 -1.38
N LEU A 465 13.48 -21.32 -2.29
CA LEU A 465 14.25 -20.44 -3.16
C LEU A 465 13.29 -19.65 -4.07
N LEU A 466 13.59 -18.37 -4.33
CA LEU A 466 12.80 -17.58 -5.28
C LEU A 466 12.87 -18.26 -6.63
N ASP A 467 11.75 -18.84 -7.05
CA ASP A 467 11.66 -19.42 -8.37
C ASP A 467 11.76 -18.29 -9.40
N ASP A 468 12.79 -18.34 -10.23
CA ASP A 468 12.93 -17.41 -11.34
C ASP A 468 12.02 -17.80 -12.51
N THR A 469 11.58 -19.10 -12.54
CA THR A 469 10.70 -19.68 -13.56
C THR A 469 9.79 -20.75 -12.94
N PHE A 470 8.71 -21.10 -13.63
CA PHE A 470 7.82 -22.17 -13.17
C PHE A 470 8.53 -23.54 -13.23
N PRO A 471 8.57 -24.31 -12.13
CA PRO A 471 9.21 -25.64 -12.08
C PRO A 471 8.62 -26.63 -13.10
N GLU A 472 7.34 -26.47 -13.44
CA GLU A 472 6.61 -27.32 -14.40
C GLU A 472 7.02 -27.10 -15.86
N MET A 473 7.63 -25.95 -16.19
CA MET A 473 8.14 -25.69 -17.54
C MET A 473 9.39 -26.52 -17.86
N TYR A 474 10.20 -26.84 -16.85
CA TYR A 474 11.37 -27.71 -17.04
C TYR A 474 11.00 -29.16 -17.35
N LYS A 475 9.77 -29.61 -16.99
CA LYS A 475 9.31 -30.96 -17.31
C LYS A 475 8.83 -31.16 -18.73
N ASN A 476 8.42 -30.07 -19.39
CA ASN A 476 7.88 -30.13 -20.77
C ASN A 476 8.94 -29.92 -21.88
N ASP A 477 10.14 -29.42 -21.53
CA ASP A 477 11.24 -29.24 -22.51
C ASP A 477 12.11 -30.48 -22.68
N ASN A 478 11.76 -31.60 -22.02
CA ASN A 478 12.40 -32.92 -22.18
C ASN A 478 11.61 -33.89 -23.06
N PHE A 479 10.78 -33.37 -23.97
CA PHE A 479 10.16 -34.17 -25.04
C PHE A 479 10.57 -33.67 -26.43
#